data_8fe4fbb2d2d8dbb3ec8c4976186868bd
#
_entry.id   8fe4fbb2d2d8dbb3ec8c4976186868bd
#
_cell.length_a   1.000
_cell.length_b   1.000
_cell.length_c   1.000
_cell.angle_alpha   90.00
_cell.angle_beta   90.00
_cell.angle_gamma   90.00
#
_symmetry.space_group_name_H-M   'P 1'
#
loop_
_entity.id
_entity.type
_entity.pdbx_description
1 polymer ?
#
loop_
_entity_poly.entity_id
_entity_poly.type
_entity_poly.pdbx_seq_one_letter_code
_entity_poly.pdbx_strand_id
1 'polypeptide(L)'
;VTNIVKMWYSSSKSLNAGLLDQENAGFILKWDSSEEFNSSDAIQPWLKFYSVDTNTIYPPTLEIKWRDYVFNTGSLSVINTPDLYVSLDNNLGTFYSQSVNNFRLNCRPEFPARTYKTSSLYTTNNALPSESYYAIKDLATNEYVVEFDNVFTQISCDTTGSYFKVYMNGLEPERNYKILVKTNIQGNTIILDEDYYFKVVNG
;
A
#
# COMPACT_ATOMS: atom_id res chain seq x y z
N VAL A 1 -14.24 13.42 -3.24
CA VAL A 1 -13.38 13.42 -4.45
C VAL A 1 -13.45 12.08 -5.17
N THR A 2 -13.40 10.94 -4.45
CA THR A 2 -13.36 9.58 -5.05
C THR A 2 -14.46 9.32 -6.10
N ASN A 3 -15.70 9.73 -5.84
CA ASN A 3 -16.80 9.50 -6.79
C ASN A 3 -16.64 10.32 -8.08
N ILE A 4 -16.14 11.54 -7.96
CA ILE A 4 -15.87 12.42 -9.10
C ILE A 4 -14.78 11.82 -9.99
N VAL A 5 -13.69 11.38 -9.39
CA VAL A 5 -12.57 10.72 -10.12
C VAL A 5 -13.03 9.42 -10.79
N LYS A 6 -13.88 8.63 -10.13
CA LYS A 6 -14.48 7.43 -10.73
C LYS A 6 -15.38 7.76 -11.94
N MET A 7 -16.14 8.85 -11.87
CA MET A 7 -16.95 9.30 -13.00
C MET A 7 -16.08 9.70 -14.18
N TRP A 8 -15.03 10.48 -13.97
CA TRP A 8 -14.10 10.85 -15.06
C TRP A 8 -13.44 9.63 -15.70
N TYR A 9 -12.99 8.68 -14.87
CA TYR A 9 -12.37 7.44 -15.37
C TYR A 9 -13.36 6.57 -16.16
N SER A 10 -14.60 6.44 -15.72
CA SER A 10 -15.61 5.64 -16.41
C SER A 10 -16.08 6.31 -17.69
N SER A 11 -16.22 7.63 -17.74
CA SER A 11 -16.59 8.36 -18.96
C SER A 11 -15.49 8.28 -20.03
N SER A 12 -14.23 8.37 -19.65
CA SER A 12 -13.09 8.25 -20.58
C SER A 12 -12.97 6.86 -21.22
N LYS A 13 -13.51 5.81 -20.60
CA LYS A 13 -13.54 4.43 -21.14
C LYS A 13 -14.79 4.07 -21.91
N SER A 14 -15.85 4.85 -21.78
CA SER A 14 -17.14 4.58 -22.44
C SER A 14 -17.16 5.20 -23.84
N LEU A 15 -16.44 4.61 -24.77
CA LEU A 15 -16.37 5.03 -26.18
C LEU A 15 -17.70 4.89 -26.96
N ASN A 16 -18.81 4.40 -26.34
CA ASN A 16 -20.02 4.05 -27.09
C ASN A 16 -21.36 4.35 -26.40
N ALA A 17 -21.41 5.09 -25.35
CA ALA A 17 -22.71 5.31 -24.68
C ALA A 17 -23.01 6.79 -24.52
N GLY A 18 -23.42 7.50 -25.52
CA GLY A 18 -24.21 8.77 -25.50
C GLY A 18 -24.40 9.54 -24.19
N LEU A 19 -23.70 9.17 -23.14
CA LEU A 19 -23.55 9.86 -21.87
C LEU A 19 -22.50 10.96 -22.09
N LEU A 20 -22.90 12.17 -21.79
CA LEU A 20 -22.10 13.39 -21.77
C LEU A 20 -20.64 13.04 -21.38
N ASP A 21 -19.76 13.28 -22.33
CA ASP A 21 -18.30 13.19 -22.12
C ASP A 21 -17.94 14.15 -21.00
N GLN A 22 -17.84 13.62 -19.79
CA GLN A 22 -17.50 14.43 -18.62
C GLN A 22 -15.98 14.54 -18.57
N GLU A 23 -15.48 15.56 -19.24
CA GLU A 23 -14.08 15.93 -19.15
C GLU A 23 -13.68 16.26 -17.70
N ASN A 24 -12.41 16.05 -17.39
CA ASN A 24 -11.85 16.48 -16.12
C ASN A 24 -11.79 18.03 -16.10
N ALA A 25 -12.87 18.65 -15.70
CA ALA A 25 -12.96 20.10 -15.53
C ALA A 25 -12.50 20.57 -14.14
N GLY A 26 -11.92 19.67 -13.34
CA GLY A 26 -11.57 19.97 -11.96
C GLY A 26 -12.76 19.84 -11.01
N PHE A 27 -12.61 20.32 -9.81
CA PHE A 27 -13.67 20.37 -8.81
C PHE A 27 -13.62 21.66 -8.02
N ILE A 28 -14.78 22.10 -7.55
CA ILE A 28 -14.94 23.28 -6.74
C ILE A 28 -15.29 22.83 -5.32
N LEU A 29 -14.55 23.34 -4.33
CA LEU A 29 -14.92 23.23 -2.94
C LEU A 29 -15.80 24.43 -2.59
N LYS A 30 -17.02 24.17 -2.19
CA LYS A 30 -17.98 25.19 -1.81
C LYS A 30 -18.76 24.77 -0.58
N TRP A 31 -19.37 25.74 0.08
CA TRP A 31 -20.33 25.46 1.13
C TRP A 31 -21.61 24.84 0.56
N ASP A 32 -22.43 24.30 1.44
CA ASP A 32 -23.78 23.92 1.08
C ASP A 32 -24.54 25.15 0.57
N SER A 33 -25.46 24.96 -0.36
CA SER A 33 -26.18 26.11 -0.98
C SER A 33 -27.00 26.92 0.00
N SER A 34 -27.43 26.32 1.12
CA SER A 34 -28.11 27.02 2.19
C SER A 34 -27.22 28.00 2.94
N GLU A 35 -25.92 27.70 3.02
CA GLU A 35 -24.93 28.52 3.73
C GLU A 35 -24.22 29.50 2.78
N GLU A 36 -23.92 29.05 1.55
CA GLU A 36 -23.18 29.83 0.55
C GLU A 36 -23.90 31.14 0.15
N PHE A 37 -25.24 31.11 0.12
CA PHE A 37 -26.08 32.26 -0.25
C PHE A 37 -26.82 32.87 0.93
N ASN A 38 -26.48 32.51 2.16
CA ASN A 38 -27.09 33.05 3.35
C ASN A 38 -26.53 34.44 3.64
N SER A 39 -27.30 35.47 3.29
CA SER A 39 -26.93 36.87 3.51
C SER A 39 -27.31 37.40 4.91
N SER A 40 -27.93 36.56 5.75
CA SER A 40 -28.44 36.99 7.07
C SER A 40 -27.44 36.83 8.20
N ASP A 41 -26.35 36.08 7.99
CA ASP A 41 -25.32 35.86 9.00
C ASP A 41 -24.28 36.98 9.00
N ALA A 42 -24.05 37.57 10.15
CA ALA A 42 -23.08 38.66 10.36
C ALA A 42 -21.62 38.16 10.27
N ILE A 43 -21.40 36.86 10.39
CA ILE A 43 -20.08 36.23 10.32
C ILE A 43 -20.14 35.09 9.30
N GLN A 44 -19.44 35.25 8.18
CA GLN A 44 -19.29 34.20 7.20
C GLN A 44 -18.00 33.45 7.46
N PRO A 45 -18.06 32.12 7.70
CA PRO A 45 -16.89 31.32 7.86
C PRO A 45 -16.13 31.23 6.52
N TRP A 46 -14.81 31.18 6.59
CA TRP A 46 -13.96 31.02 5.42
C TRP A 46 -12.96 29.90 5.65
N LEU A 47 -12.63 29.16 4.58
CA LEU A 47 -11.69 28.07 4.60
C LEU A 47 -10.42 28.47 3.84
N LYS A 48 -9.28 28.16 4.42
CA LYS A 48 -7.98 28.29 3.75
C LYS A 48 -7.42 26.91 3.46
N PHE A 49 -6.95 26.73 2.24
CA PHE A 49 -6.21 25.55 1.83
C PHE A 49 -4.82 25.98 1.39
N TYR A 50 -3.85 25.14 1.68
CA TYR A 50 -2.53 25.32 1.13
C TYR A 50 -2.52 24.95 -0.36
N SER A 51 -1.78 25.67 -1.18
CA SER A 51 -1.53 25.30 -2.58
C SER A 51 -0.27 24.46 -2.70
N VAL A 52 -0.07 23.87 -3.88
CA VAL A 52 1.17 23.12 -4.19
C VAL A 52 2.41 24.01 -4.08
N ASP A 53 2.26 25.31 -4.34
CA ASP A 53 3.36 26.28 -4.33
C ASP A 53 3.66 26.86 -2.94
N THR A 54 3.01 26.36 -1.90
CA THR A 54 3.31 26.84 -0.55
C THR A 54 4.58 26.19 -0.01
N ASN A 55 5.43 26.97 0.66
CA ASN A 55 6.60 26.48 1.39
C ASN A 55 6.21 25.85 2.74
N THR A 56 5.05 25.21 2.82
CA THR A 56 4.60 24.54 4.04
C THR A 56 4.87 23.05 3.96
N ILE A 57 4.98 22.43 5.14
CA ILE A 57 5.13 20.96 5.26
C ILE A 57 3.85 20.18 4.93
N TYR A 58 2.75 20.85 4.62
CA TYR A 58 1.44 20.27 4.32
C TYR A 58 0.95 20.63 2.90
N PRO A 59 1.66 20.27 1.83
CA PRO A 59 1.12 20.41 0.48
C PRO A 59 -0.09 19.51 0.30
N PRO A 60 -1.04 19.86 -0.57
CA PRO A 60 -2.13 18.95 -0.91
C PRO A 60 -1.56 17.70 -1.62
N THR A 61 -1.97 16.54 -1.14
CA THR A 61 -1.54 15.24 -1.68
C THR A 61 -2.72 14.49 -2.27
N LEU A 62 -2.48 13.78 -3.36
CA LEU A 62 -3.45 12.85 -3.94
C LEU A 62 -3.05 11.43 -3.53
N GLU A 63 -3.90 10.81 -2.73
CA GLU A 63 -3.74 9.41 -2.35
C GLU A 63 -4.66 8.53 -3.19
N ILE A 64 -4.10 7.52 -3.85
CA ILE A 64 -4.83 6.54 -4.66
C ILE A 64 -4.72 5.19 -3.99
N LYS A 65 -5.86 4.62 -3.59
CA LYS A 65 -5.95 3.29 -2.99
C LYS A 65 -6.72 2.36 -3.92
N TRP A 66 -6.18 1.17 -4.15
CA TRP A 66 -6.85 0.11 -4.92
C TRP A 66 -6.61 -1.23 -4.25
N ARG A 67 -7.43 -2.21 -4.58
CA ARG A 67 -7.34 -3.57 -4.07
C ARG A 67 -6.99 -4.53 -5.20
N ASP A 68 -5.88 -5.24 -5.08
CA ASP A 68 -5.43 -6.31 -5.97
C ASP A 68 -5.19 -7.63 -5.22
N TYR A 69 -5.75 -7.75 -4.03
CA TYR A 69 -5.57 -8.90 -3.15
C TYR A 69 -6.12 -10.19 -3.75
N VAL A 70 -5.27 -11.21 -3.77
CA VAL A 70 -5.58 -12.60 -4.17
C VAL A 70 -4.97 -13.53 -3.13
N PHE A 71 -5.74 -14.49 -2.63
CA PHE A 71 -5.25 -15.47 -1.67
C PHE A 71 -5.52 -16.88 -2.16
N ASN A 72 -4.48 -17.54 -2.67
CA ASN A 72 -4.51 -18.91 -3.15
C ASN A 72 -3.20 -19.61 -2.76
N THR A 73 -3.21 -20.30 -1.65
CA THR A 73 -2.02 -20.99 -1.12
C THR A 73 -1.61 -22.22 -1.91
N GLY A 74 -2.50 -22.75 -2.78
CA GLY A 74 -2.26 -24.03 -3.46
C GLY A 74 -1.98 -25.15 -2.47
N SER A 75 -0.77 -25.72 -2.51
CA SER A 75 -0.33 -26.76 -1.58
C SER A 75 0.47 -26.25 -0.39
N LEU A 76 0.68 -24.94 -0.28
CA LEU A 76 1.42 -24.36 0.84
C LEU A 76 0.61 -24.41 2.12
N SER A 77 1.27 -24.78 3.21
CA SER A 77 0.69 -24.68 4.55
C SER A 77 0.70 -23.22 5.01
N VAL A 78 -0.37 -22.78 5.62
CA VAL A 78 -0.42 -21.46 6.28
C VAL A 78 0.29 -21.57 7.62
N ILE A 79 1.21 -20.65 7.90
CA ILE A 79 1.93 -20.63 9.17
C ILE A 79 0.97 -20.28 10.31
N ASN A 80 1.09 -21.02 11.41
CA ASN A 80 0.24 -20.84 12.60
C ASN A 80 1.07 -20.92 13.89
N THR A 81 2.28 -20.35 13.88
CA THR A 81 3.12 -20.22 15.07
C THR A 81 3.59 -18.77 15.19
N PRO A 82 3.58 -18.20 16.41
CA PRO A 82 4.09 -16.85 16.62
C PRO A 82 5.61 -16.75 16.41
N ASP A 83 6.33 -17.84 16.61
CA ASP A 83 7.78 -17.91 16.37
C ASP A 83 8.03 -18.17 14.89
N LEU A 84 7.93 -17.12 14.09
CA LEU A 84 8.11 -17.17 12.66
C LEU A 84 9.30 -16.33 12.20
N TYR A 85 9.94 -16.78 11.14
CA TYR A 85 10.94 -16.04 10.39
C TYR A 85 10.40 -15.73 9.00
N VAL A 86 10.47 -14.49 8.61
CA VAL A 86 10.07 -14.04 7.27
C VAL A 86 11.29 -13.44 6.59
N SER A 87 11.58 -13.88 5.38
CA SER A 87 12.62 -13.29 4.54
C SER A 87 11.98 -12.66 3.30
N LEU A 88 12.56 -11.56 2.86
CA LEU A 88 12.11 -10.84 1.67
C LEU A 88 13.00 -11.22 0.48
N ASP A 89 12.38 -11.81 -0.55
CA ASP A 89 13.01 -12.07 -1.83
C ASP A 89 12.74 -10.92 -2.82
N ASN A 90 13.55 -10.86 -3.87
CA ASN A 90 13.46 -9.86 -4.93
C ASN A 90 13.69 -8.41 -4.46
N ASN A 91 14.35 -8.23 -3.33
CA ASN A 91 14.81 -6.90 -2.91
C ASN A 91 16.21 -6.63 -3.48
N LEU A 92 16.26 -5.91 -4.60
CA LEU A 92 17.51 -5.50 -5.24
C LEU A 92 18.19 -4.32 -4.52
N GLY A 93 17.55 -3.77 -3.50
CA GLY A 93 18.05 -2.63 -2.74
C GLY A 93 17.89 -1.27 -3.42
N THR A 94 17.80 -1.22 -4.74
CA THR A 94 17.62 0.02 -5.50
C THR A 94 16.62 -0.20 -6.63
N PHE A 95 15.63 0.68 -6.75
CA PHE A 95 14.57 0.61 -7.74
C PHE A 95 14.37 1.96 -8.42
N TYR A 96 14.01 1.95 -9.70
CA TYR A 96 13.69 3.17 -10.44
C TYR A 96 12.28 3.66 -10.12
N SER A 97 12.10 4.99 -10.05
CA SER A 97 10.84 5.64 -9.69
C SER A 97 9.66 5.27 -10.61
N GLN A 98 9.91 4.86 -11.85
CA GLN A 98 8.86 4.45 -12.80
C GLN A 98 8.59 2.93 -12.80
N SER A 99 9.24 2.18 -11.92
CA SER A 99 9.13 0.72 -11.88
C SER A 99 7.97 0.24 -11.00
N VAL A 100 7.51 -0.97 -11.30
CA VAL A 100 6.59 -1.74 -10.45
C VAL A 100 7.31 -2.99 -10.00
N ASN A 101 7.41 -3.19 -8.70
CA ASN A 101 8.16 -4.31 -8.14
C ASN A 101 7.25 -5.22 -7.33
N ASN A 102 7.47 -6.52 -7.51
CA ASN A 102 6.77 -7.56 -6.79
C ASN A 102 7.71 -8.16 -5.75
N PHE A 103 7.47 -7.84 -4.49
CA PHE A 103 8.21 -8.38 -3.36
C PHE A 103 7.60 -9.71 -2.95
N ARG A 104 8.44 -10.73 -2.82
CA ARG A 104 8.04 -12.05 -2.33
C ARG A 104 8.55 -12.28 -0.92
N LEU A 105 7.71 -12.91 -0.12
CA LEU A 105 7.99 -13.24 1.26
C LEU A 105 8.09 -14.76 1.40
N ASN A 106 9.23 -15.22 1.90
CA ASN A 106 9.41 -16.60 2.33
C ASN A 106 9.20 -16.67 3.83
N CYS A 107 8.27 -17.51 4.24
CA CYS A 107 7.88 -17.66 5.62
C CYS A 107 8.13 -19.08 6.12
N ARG A 108 8.72 -19.20 7.31
CA ARG A 108 8.95 -20.50 7.96
C ARG A 108 8.86 -20.34 9.47
N PRO A 109 8.64 -21.41 10.22
CA PRO A 109 8.88 -21.38 11.67
C PRO A 109 10.33 -20.98 11.95
N GLU A 110 10.57 -20.18 12.98
CA GLU A 110 11.92 -19.78 13.38
C GLU A 110 12.77 -21.01 13.74
N PHE A 111 12.16 -21.93 14.48
CA PHE A 111 12.78 -23.19 14.90
C PHE A 111 12.05 -24.38 14.26
N PRO A 112 12.35 -24.74 12.99
CA PRO A 112 11.71 -25.88 12.34
C PRO A 112 12.12 -27.19 13.01
N ALA A 113 11.19 -28.15 13.08
CA ALA A 113 11.49 -29.48 13.61
C ALA A 113 12.60 -30.14 12.80
N ARG A 114 13.59 -30.70 13.48
CA ARG A 114 14.69 -31.45 12.83
C ARG A 114 14.12 -32.73 12.22
N THR A 115 14.41 -32.93 10.94
CA THR A 115 14.18 -34.21 10.29
C THR A 115 15.53 -34.80 9.85
N TYR A 116 15.65 -36.12 9.97
CA TYR A 116 16.86 -36.84 9.55
C TYR A 116 16.89 -37.11 8.03
N LYS A 117 16.22 -36.27 7.24
CA LYS A 117 16.24 -36.37 5.77
C LYS A 117 17.39 -35.52 5.21
N THR A 118 17.95 -35.97 4.10
CA THR A 118 19.01 -35.25 3.39
C THR A 118 18.55 -33.99 2.68
N SER A 119 17.22 -33.77 2.53
CA SER A 119 16.65 -32.55 1.95
C SER A 119 16.61 -31.43 2.98
N SER A 120 16.98 -30.22 2.57
CA SER A 120 17.00 -29.06 3.42
C SER A 120 15.56 -28.65 3.82
N LEU A 121 15.28 -28.72 5.11
CA LEU A 121 14.01 -28.25 5.70
C LEU A 121 13.81 -26.74 5.61
N TYR A 122 14.91 -26.02 5.48
CA TYR A 122 14.92 -24.55 5.44
C TYR A 122 14.41 -24.00 4.11
N THR A 123 14.21 -24.85 3.11
CA THR A 123 13.64 -24.47 1.81
C THR A 123 12.12 -24.57 1.75
N THR A 124 11.47 -25.12 2.78
CA THR A 124 10.01 -25.22 2.80
C THR A 124 9.42 -23.84 3.11
N ASN A 125 8.79 -23.22 2.10
CA ASN A 125 8.05 -22.00 2.27
C ASN A 125 6.63 -22.28 2.79
N ASN A 126 6.11 -21.39 3.62
CA ASN A 126 4.74 -21.40 4.09
C ASN A 126 4.07 -20.10 3.67
N ALA A 127 2.75 -20.11 3.55
CA ALA A 127 1.97 -18.92 3.34
C ALA A 127 1.79 -18.16 4.67
N LEU A 128 1.85 -16.84 4.63
CA LEU A 128 1.38 -16.00 5.73
C LEU A 128 -0.14 -16.12 5.85
N PRO A 129 -0.73 -15.90 7.05
CA PRO A 129 -2.17 -15.80 7.22
C PRO A 129 -2.79 -14.74 6.31
N SER A 130 -4.06 -14.91 5.95
CA SER A 130 -4.81 -13.94 5.14
C SER A 130 -4.89 -12.55 5.77
N GLU A 131 -4.78 -12.47 7.10
CA GLU A 131 -4.72 -11.22 7.87
C GLU A 131 -3.27 -10.71 8.00
N SER A 132 -2.58 -10.62 6.87
CA SER A 132 -1.22 -10.09 6.80
C SER A 132 -1.19 -8.86 5.91
N TYR A 133 -0.45 -7.85 6.34
CA TYR A 133 -0.42 -6.52 5.74
C TYR A 133 1.02 -6.01 5.66
N TYR A 134 1.30 -5.17 4.68
CA TYR A 134 2.59 -4.49 4.59
C TYR A 134 2.44 -2.99 4.84
N ALA A 135 3.51 -2.36 5.25
CA ALA A 135 3.64 -0.91 5.35
C ALA A 135 5.02 -0.48 4.83
N ILE A 136 5.09 0.75 4.35
CA ILE A 136 6.34 1.36 3.90
C ILE A 136 6.57 2.62 4.70
N LYS A 137 7.78 2.74 5.25
CA LYS A 137 8.20 3.84 6.09
C LYS A 137 9.36 4.58 5.44
N ASP A 138 9.32 5.90 5.42
CA ASP A 138 10.47 6.72 5.02
C ASP A 138 11.47 6.75 6.17
N LEU A 139 12.73 6.44 5.88
CA LEU A 139 13.80 6.44 6.88
C LEU A 139 14.26 7.84 7.28
N ALA A 140 14.08 8.84 6.43
CA ALA A 140 14.51 10.20 6.71
C ALA A 140 13.56 10.92 7.68
N THR A 141 12.25 10.76 7.47
CA THR A 141 11.22 11.40 8.30
C THR A 141 10.71 10.49 9.41
N ASN A 142 10.95 9.19 9.30
CA ASN A 142 10.40 8.13 10.16
C ASN A 142 8.86 8.04 10.11
N GLU A 143 8.25 8.55 9.05
CA GLU A 143 6.80 8.54 8.83
C GLU A 143 6.37 7.39 7.91
N TYR A 144 5.13 6.95 8.07
CA TYR A 144 4.55 5.98 7.16
C TYR A 144 4.14 6.68 5.87
N VAL A 145 4.74 6.26 4.75
CA VAL A 145 4.31 6.64 3.40
C VAL A 145 3.14 5.76 2.95
N VAL A 146 3.21 4.48 3.31
CA VAL A 146 2.11 3.53 3.14
C VAL A 146 1.82 2.94 4.51
N GLU A 147 0.65 3.25 5.07
CA GLU A 147 0.21 2.72 6.35
C GLU A 147 -0.37 1.31 6.22
N PHE A 148 -0.42 0.57 7.33
CA PHE A 148 -1.13 -0.70 7.39
C PHE A 148 -2.63 -0.46 7.20
N ASP A 149 -3.18 -0.99 6.11
CA ASP A 149 -4.60 -0.90 5.79
C ASP A 149 -5.18 -2.32 5.59
N ASN A 150 -6.34 -2.58 6.17
CA ASN A 150 -6.96 -3.91 6.14
C ASN A 150 -7.50 -4.32 4.76
N VAL A 151 -7.54 -3.41 3.81
CA VAL A 151 -8.10 -3.63 2.46
C VAL A 151 -7.05 -3.45 1.39
N PHE A 152 -6.24 -2.38 1.48
CA PHE A 152 -5.39 -1.93 0.38
C PHE A 152 -3.94 -2.39 0.50
N THR A 153 -3.46 -2.73 1.71
CA THR A 153 -2.10 -3.24 1.92
C THR A 153 -2.06 -4.70 2.33
N GLN A 154 -3.14 -5.42 2.08
CA GLN A 154 -3.23 -6.85 2.35
C GLN A 154 -2.25 -7.64 1.48
N ILE A 155 -1.49 -8.54 2.10
CA ILE A 155 -0.48 -9.37 1.41
C ILE A 155 -1.19 -10.50 0.68
N SER A 156 -0.96 -10.59 -0.62
CA SER A 156 -1.47 -11.65 -1.48
C SER A 156 -0.67 -12.95 -1.30
N CYS A 157 -1.25 -14.06 -1.70
CA CYS A 157 -0.60 -15.35 -1.73
C CYS A 157 -0.89 -16.07 -3.05
N ASP A 158 0.13 -16.69 -3.62
CA ASP A 158 0.03 -17.64 -4.74
C ASP A 158 0.63 -18.99 -4.36
N THR A 159 0.68 -19.93 -5.29
CA THR A 159 1.21 -21.29 -5.08
C THR A 159 2.71 -21.33 -4.73
N THR A 160 3.43 -20.24 -4.85
CA THR A 160 4.87 -20.13 -4.56
C THR A 160 5.15 -19.42 -3.24
N GLY A 161 4.20 -18.65 -2.70
CA GLY A 161 4.35 -17.94 -1.44
C GLY A 161 3.54 -16.65 -1.37
N SER A 162 3.77 -15.93 -0.30
CA SER A 162 3.15 -14.63 -0.07
C SER A 162 3.86 -13.54 -0.87
N TYR A 163 3.13 -12.55 -1.37
CA TYR A 163 3.70 -11.45 -2.16
C TYR A 163 2.85 -10.18 -2.08
N PHE A 164 3.47 -9.06 -2.40
CA PHE A 164 2.78 -7.78 -2.61
C PHE A 164 3.49 -6.95 -3.67
N LYS A 165 2.76 -6.05 -4.32
CA LYS A 165 3.28 -5.17 -5.36
C LYS A 165 3.42 -3.76 -4.83
N VAL A 166 4.53 -3.11 -5.16
CA VAL A 166 4.77 -1.70 -4.87
C VAL A 166 5.03 -0.96 -6.17
N TYR A 167 4.29 0.11 -6.35
CA TYR A 167 4.44 1.04 -7.48
C TYR A 167 5.38 2.16 -7.04
N MET A 168 6.60 2.16 -7.54
CA MET A 168 7.65 3.08 -7.09
C MET A 168 7.38 4.53 -7.47
N ASN A 169 6.50 4.78 -8.45
CA ASN A 169 6.10 6.13 -8.86
C ASN A 169 5.27 6.89 -7.79
N GLY A 170 4.78 6.19 -6.78
CA GLY A 170 4.14 6.80 -5.61
C GLY A 170 5.11 7.20 -4.50
N LEU A 171 6.39 6.87 -4.65
CA LEU A 171 7.44 7.13 -3.67
C LEU A 171 8.38 8.23 -4.20
N GLU A 172 8.83 9.10 -3.30
CA GLU A 172 9.78 10.15 -3.66
C GLU A 172 11.14 9.53 -4.03
N PRO A 173 11.72 9.92 -5.18
CA PRO A 173 13.03 9.45 -5.57
C PRO A 173 14.14 10.02 -4.66
N GLU A 174 15.30 9.35 -4.69
CA GLU A 174 16.49 9.65 -3.88
C GLU A 174 16.27 9.48 -2.35
N ARG A 175 15.22 8.74 -1.96
CA ARG A 175 14.94 8.40 -0.57
C ARG A 175 15.11 6.91 -0.28
N ASN A 176 15.37 6.62 0.98
CA ASN A 176 15.47 5.27 1.50
C ASN A 176 14.20 4.92 2.29
N TYR A 177 13.68 3.75 2.02
CA TYR A 177 12.45 3.25 2.61
C TYR A 177 12.68 1.93 3.34
N LYS A 178 11.81 1.65 4.30
CA LYS A 178 11.78 0.41 5.06
C LYS A 178 10.44 -0.28 4.88
N ILE A 179 10.46 -1.58 4.67
CA ILE A 179 9.26 -2.42 4.61
C ILE A 179 9.02 -3.04 5.97
N LEU A 180 7.78 -2.96 6.43
CA LEU A 180 7.29 -3.62 7.64
C LEU A 180 6.19 -4.60 7.25
N VAL A 181 6.12 -5.74 7.93
CA VAL A 181 5.08 -6.75 7.75
C VAL A 181 4.32 -6.91 9.06
N LYS A 182 3.00 -6.82 9.00
CA LYS A 182 2.10 -7.08 10.11
C LYS A 182 1.28 -8.33 9.82
N THR A 183 1.21 -9.25 10.75
CA THR A 183 0.41 -10.47 10.62
C THR A 183 -0.36 -10.76 11.91
N ASN A 184 -1.51 -11.42 11.79
CA ASN A 184 -2.28 -11.90 12.94
C ASN A 184 -2.17 -13.42 13.02
N ILE A 185 -1.61 -13.90 14.13
CA ILE A 185 -1.43 -15.33 14.38
C ILE A 185 -2.01 -15.67 15.74
N GLN A 186 -2.97 -16.60 15.76
CA GLN A 186 -3.64 -17.05 17.00
C GLN A 186 -4.24 -15.88 17.82
N GLY A 187 -4.76 -14.85 17.14
CA GLY A 187 -5.32 -13.66 17.77
C GLY A 187 -4.29 -12.64 18.24
N ASN A 188 -3.01 -12.90 18.05
CA ASN A 188 -1.94 -11.95 18.37
C ASN A 188 -1.46 -11.21 17.12
N THR A 189 -1.43 -9.90 17.19
CA THR A 189 -0.84 -9.07 16.12
C THR A 189 0.67 -8.97 16.30
N ILE A 190 1.41 -9.42 15.30
CA ILE A 190 2.87 -9.41 15.27
C ILE A 190 3.29 -8.44 14.17
N ILE A 191 4.20 -7.53 14.49
CA ILE A 191 4.86 -6.65 13.53
C ILE A 191 6.30 -7.12 13.38
N LEU A 192 6.64 -7.54 12.17
CA LEU A 192 7.97 -8.00 11.80
C LEU A 192 8.73 -6.81 11.20
N ASP A 193 9.85 -6.52 11.82
CA ASP A 193 10.78 -5.47 11.45
C ASP A 193 12.16 -6.10 11.23
N GLU A 194 12.35 -6.70 10.05
CA GLU A 194 13.56 -7.44 9.68
C GLU A 194 14.56 -6.58 8.90
N ASP A 195 14.47 -5.25 9.06
CA ASP A 195 15.37 -4.28 8.43
C ASP A 195 15.46 -4.37 6.90
N TYR A 196 14.31 -4.61 6.23
CA TYR A 196 14.23 -4.60 4.77
C TYR A 196 14.21 -3.19 4.23
N TYR A 197 15.36 -2.74 3.76
CA TYR A 197 15.55 -1.42 3.17
C TYR A 197 15.61 -1.47 1.65
N PHE A 198 15.15 -0.39 1.02
CA PHE A 198 15.36 -0.15 -0.39
C PHE A 198 15.44 1.36 -0.67
N LYS A 199 16.09 1.71 -1.77
CA LYS A 199 16.19 3.08 -2.26
C LYS A 199 15.40 3.22 -3.56
N VAL A 200 14.69 4.34 -3.72
CA VAL A 200 14.11 4.74 -5.00
C VAL A 200 15.03 5.77 -5.64
N VAL A 201 15.33 5.60 -6.91
CA VAL A 201 16.18 6.50 -7.70
C VAL A 201 15.45 7.00 -8.94
N ASN A 202 15.85 8.15 -9.44
CA ASN A 202 15.38 8.65 -10.73
C ASN A 202 15.83 7.69 -11.85
N GLY A 203 14.92 7.38 -12.77
CA GLY A 203 15.15 6.56 -13.96
C GLY A 203 15.14 7.39 -15.22
#